data_96c45ecad994ce8b4a6cdff5e4f534c3
#
_entry.id   96c45ecad994ce8b4a6cdff5e4f534c3
#
_cell.length_a   1.000
_cell.length_b   1.000
_cell.length_c   1.000
_cell.angle_alpha   90.00
_cell.angle_beta   90.00
_cell.angle_gamma   90.00
#
_symmetry.space_group_name_H-M   'P 1'
#
loop_
_entity.id
_entity.type
_entity.pdbx_description
1 polymer ?
#
loop_
_entity_poly.entity_id
_entity_poly.type
_entity_poly.pdbx_seq_one_letter_code
_entity_poly.pdbx_strand_id
1 'polypeptide(L)'
;MLFRSQCVQKDDMQEIYKKMLEAKVIVFASPVYFYTFNASMKLLIDRTFAIEKTIHDKYFYLLTTGLAPEESYFRIIKDTFQKYIDCLRVGGNRFVDSILGFQTGNKDDIEKTDSIEKAYNIAKEIKINE
;
A
#
# COMPACT_ATOMS: atom_id res chain seq x y z
N MET A 1 -15.47 -24.75 1.45
CA MET A 1 -14.04 -24.39 1.37
C MET A 1 -13.58 -23.99 2.77
N LEU A 2 -12.75 -24.80 3.41
CA LEU A 2 -12.21 -24.49 4.75
C LEU A 2 -11.08 -23.45 4.57
N PHE A 3 -11.39 -22.19 4.86
CA PHE A 3 -10.39 -21.13 4.89
C PHE A 3 -9.46 -21.35 6.09
N ARG A 4 -8.27 -21.85 5.83
CA ARG A 4 -7.23 -21.92 6.85
C ARG A 4 -6.69 -20.50 7.07
N SER A 5 -6.59 -20.08 8.30
CA SER A 5 -6.00 -18.79 8.72
C SER A 5 -4.48 -18.73 8.54
N GLN A 6 -3.89 -19.69 7.85
CA GLN A 6 -2.45 -19.76 7.57
C GLN A 6 -2.23 -20.17 6.12
N CYS A 7 -1.31 -19.46 5.45
CA CYS A 7 -0.83 -19.83 4.13
C CYS A 7 -0.03 -21.13 4.22
N VAL A 8 -0.34 -22.09 3.34
CA VAL A 8 0.35 -23.39 3.29
C VAL A 8 1.70 -23.32 2.57
N GLN A 9 1.95 -22.26 1.80
CA GLN A 9 3.22 -22.04 1.13
C GLN A 9 4.26 -21.60 2.15
N LYS A 10 5.44 -22.23 2.08
CA LYS A 10 6.60 -21.86 2.90
C LYS A 10 7.55 -21.04 2.04
N ASP A 11 7.44 -19.75 2.10
CA ASP A 11 8.28 -18.80 1.37
C ASP A 11 8.39 -17.49 2.17
N ASP A 12 8.96 -16.46 1.55
CA ASP A 12 9.22 -15.14 2.17
C ASP A 12 7.98 -14.44 2.70
N MET A 13 6.78 -14.84 2.27
CA MET A 13 5.52 -14.27 2.77
C MET A 13 5.31 -14.50 4.27
N GLN A 14 5.89 -15.55 4.85
CA GLN A 14 5.77 -15.77 6.30
C GLN A 14 6.43 -14.64 7.09
N GLU A 15 7.59 -14.17 6.64
CA GLU A 15 8.28 -13.03 7.25
C GLU A 15 7.50 -11.72 7.01
N ILE A 16 6.97 -11.54 5.82
CA ILE A 16 6.15 -10.37 5.46
C ILE A 16 4.88 -10.31 6.35
N TYR A 17 4.18 -11.42 6.51
CA TYR A 17 3.01 -11.48 7.40
C TYR A 17 3.36 -11.05 8.82
N LYS A 18 4.47 -11.58 9.36
CA LYS A 18 4.92 -11.21 10.70
C LYS A 18 5.17 -9.70 10.80
N LYS A 19 5.92 -9.13 9.87
CA LYS A 19 6.21 -7.69 9.83
C LYS A 19 4.94 -6.85 9.69
N MET A 20 3.98 -7.26 8.86
CA MET A 20 2.71 -6.55 8.70
C MET A 20 1.86 -6.59 9.97
N LEU A 21 1.87 -7.70 10.70
CA LEU A 21 1.13 -7.82 11.95
C LEU A 21 1.76 -7.01 13.09
N GLU A 22 3.09 -6.92 13.14
CA GLU A 22 3.83 -6.15 14.14
C GLU A 22 3.80 -4.63 13.86
N ALA A 23 3.81 -4.23 12.60
CA ALA A 23 3.85 -2.82 12.22
C ALA A 23 2.56 -2.08 12.61
N LYS A 24 2.68 -0.83 13.06
CA LYS A 24 1.55 0.10 13.25
C LYS A 24 1.23 0.85 11.96
N VAL A 25 2.26 1.18 11.20
CA VAL A 25 2.18 1.89 9.92
C VAL A 25 2.68 0.98 8.81
N ILE A 26 1.94 0.87 7.73
CA ILE A 26 2.29 0.06 6.57
C ILE A 26 2.22 0.96 5.33
N VAL A 27 3.32 1.04 4.61
CA VAL A 27 3.45 1.81 3.38
C VAL A 27 3.54 0.87 2.19
N PHE A 28 2.61 0.99 1.26
CA PHE A 28 2.65 0.29 -0.02
C PHE A 28 3.24 1.21 -1.08
N ALA A 29 4.25 0.75 -1.79
CA ALA A 29 4.88 1.49 -2.88
C ALA A 29 4.81 0.69 -4.18
N SER A 30 4.18 1.25 -5.20
CA SER A 30 4.01 0.59 -6.51
C SER A 30 4.00 1.60 -7.65
N PRO A 31 4.67 1.34 -8.75
CA PRO A 31 4.39 2.09 -9.98
C PRO A 31 2.97 1.79 -10.46
N VAL A 32 2.38 2.73 -11.19
CA VAL A 32 1.09 2.54 -11.85
C VAL A 32 1.31 1.90 -13.21
N TYR A 33 0.82 0.68 -13.38
CA TYR A 33 0.78 -0.01 -14.66
C TYR A 33 -0.68 -0.28 -15.04
N PHE A 34 -1.11 0.24 -16.20
CA PHE A 34 -2.49 0.12 -16.65
C PHE A 34 -3.51 0.51 -15.55
N TYR A 35 -3.31 1.69 -14.95
CA TYR A 35 -4.15 2.32 -13.92
C TYR A 35 -4.19 1.64 -12.55
N THR A 36 -3.43 0.57 -12.33
CA THR A 36 -3.44 -0.17 -11.06
C THR A 36 -2.04 -0.58 -10.61
N PHE A 37 -1.97 -1.43 -9.60
CA PHE A 37 -0.73 -1.97 -9.06
C PHE A 37 0.03 -2.80 -10.10
N ASN A 38 1.35 -2.82 -9.98
CA ASN A 38 2.15 -3.78 -10.70
C ASN A 38 1.86 -5.21 -10.21
N ALA A 39 2.25 -6.21 -11.00
CA ALA A 39 1.94 -7.62 -10.71
C ALA A 39 2.49 -8.10 -9.36
N SER A 40 3.72 -7.68 -9.00
CA SER A 40 4.32 -8.07 -7.72
C SER A 40 3.56 -7.53 -6.52
N MET A 41 3.12 -6.26 -6.58
CA MET A 41 2.31 -5.66 -5.52
C MET A 41 0.93 -6.31 -5.45
N LYS A 42 0.31 -6.58 -6.60
CA LYS A 42 -0.99 -7.27 -6.62
C LYS A 42 -0.89 -8.67 -6.04
N LEU A 43 0.19 -9.40 -6.34
CA LEU A 43 0.46 -10.71 -5.74
C LEU A 43 0.59 -10.61 -4.22
N LEU A 44 1.34 -9.62 -3.72
CA LEU A 44 1.45 -9.36 -2.28
C LEU A 44 0.06 -9.15 -1.66
N ILE A 45 -0.73 -8.23 -2.22
CA ILE A 45 -2.09 -7.92 -1.76
C ILE A 45 -2.95 -9.18 -1.70
N ASP A 46 -2.98 -9.97 -2.77
CA ASP A 46 -3.79 -11.20 -2.84
C ASP A 46 -3.37 -12.21 -1.77
N ARG A 47 -2.09 -12.32 -1.51
CA ARG A 47 -1.56 -13.24 -0.51
C ARG A 47 -1.85 -12.81 0.93
N THR A 48 -2.08 -11.52 1.19
CA THR A 48 -2.50 -11.06 2.53
C THR A 48 -3.89 -11.58 2.94
N PHE A 49 -4.64 -12.18 2.02
CA PHE A 49 -5.87 -12.87 2.35
C PHE A 49 -5.70 -13.92 3.48
N ALA A 50 -4.52 -14.53 3.58
CA ALA A 50 -4.21 -15.48 4.66
C ALA A 50 -4.26 -14.87 6.06
N ILE A 51 -4.05 -13.54 6.19
CA ILE A 51 -4.02 -12.79 7.44
C ILE A 51 -5.14 -11.74 7.55
N GLU A 52 -6.11 -11.72 6.63
CA GLU A 52 -7.17 -10.70 6.58
C GLU A 52 -7.97 -10.56 7.89
N LYS A 53 -8.07 -11.67 8.65
CA LYS A 53 -8.81 -11.74 9.91
C LYS A 53 -7.97 -11.39 11.13
N THR A 54 -6.70 -11.10 10.95
CA THR A 54 -5.76 -10.82 12.06
C THR A 54 -5.12 -9.45 11.96
N ILE A 55 -5.17 -8.83 10.77
CA ILE A 55 -4.67 -7.48 10.54
C ILE A 55 -5.71 -6.45 11.05
N HIS A 56 -5.32 -5.65 12.04
CA HIS A 56 -6.20 -4.64 12.64
C HIS A 56 -5.41 -3.43 13.16
N ASP A 57 -6.11 -2.31 13.34
CA ASP A 57 -5.56 -1.07 13.93
C ASP A 57 -4.28 -0.58 13.25
N LYS A 58 -4.23 -0.67 11.91
CA LYS A 58 -3.10 -0.24 11.10
C LYS A 58 -3.41 1.05 10.34
N TYR A 59 -2.38 1.86 10.16
CA TYR A 59 -2.40 3.03 9.28
C TYR A 59 -1.70 2.68 7.97
N PHE A 60 -2.42 2.79 6.87
CA PHE A 60 -1.94 2.47 5.54
C PHE A 60 -1.69 3.73 4.73
N TYR A 61 -0.57 3.74 4.04
CA TYR A 61 -0.18 4.79 3.10
C TYR A 61 0.12 4.18 1.74
N LEU A 62 -0.18 4.93 0.67
CA LEU A 62 0.13 4.54 -0.70
C LEU A 62 1.11 5.52 -1.34
N LEU A 63 2.25 5.00 -1.79
CA LEU A 63 3.21 5.72 -2.62
C LEU A 63 3.09 5.17 -4.04
N THR A 64 2.82 6.02 -5.00
CA THR A 64 2.70 5.55 -6.39
C THR A 64 3.22 6.59 -7.38
N THR A 65 3.79 6.11 -8.47
CA THR A 65 4.35 6.93 -9.54
C THR A 65 3.85 6.45 -10.89
N GLY A 66 3.76 7.36 -11.84
CA GLY A 66 3.31 7.01 -13.19
C GLY A 66 3.47 8.16 -14.19
N LEU A 67 3.36 7.84 -15.48
CA LEU A 67 3.46 8.79 -16.58
C LEU A 67 2.29 9.78 -16.66
N ALA A 68 1.17 9.46 -16.02
CA ALA A 68 -0.04 10.25 -16.10
C ALA A 68 0.17 11.69 -15.62
N PRO A 69 -0.46 12.69 -16.27
CA PRO A 69 -0.19 14.09 -16.03
C PRO A 69 -0.88 14.65 -14.77
N GLU A 70 -1.91 13.99 -14.27
CA GLU A 70 -2.75 14.51 -13.17
C GLU A 70 -3.35 13.43 -12.28
N GLU A 71 -3.83 13.83 -11.13
CA GLU A 71 -4.36 12.94 -10.09
C GLU A 71 -5.53 12.06 -10.55
N SER A 72 -6.36 12.54 -11.47
CA SER A 72 -7.54 11.80 -11.94
C SER A 72 -7.20 10.40 -12.50
N TYR A 73 -6.02 10.25 -13.08
CA TYR A 73 -5.53 8.97 -13.60
C TYR A 73 -5.14 7.97 -12.50
N PHE A 74 -4.88 8.45 -11.30
CA PHE A 74 -4.53 7.62 -10.15
C PHE A 74 -5.75 7.18 -9.32
N ARG A 75 -6.96 7.63 -9.69
CA ARG A 75 -8.17 7.31 -8.94
C ARG A 75 -8.40 5.81 -8.81
N ILE A 76 -8.22 5.04 -9.88
CA ILE A 76 -8.46 3.60 -9.87
C ILE A 76 -7.56 2.89 -8.87
N ILE A 77 -6.26 3.18 -8.85
CA ILE A 77 -5.35 2.55 -7.89
C ILE A 77 -5.67 2.97 -6.45
N LYS A 78 -6.03 4.23 -6.20
CA LYS A 78 -6.47 4.71 -4.88
C LYS A 78 -7.75 4.00 -4.42
N ASP A 79 -8.75 3.93 -5.28
CA ASP A 79 -10.02 3.27 -4.99
C ASP A 79 -9.81 1.77 -4.74
N THR A 80 -8.97 1.11 -5.55
CA THR A 80 -8.60 -0.29 -5.36
C THR A 80 -7.91 -0.51 -4.02
N PHE A 81 -6.99 0.38 -3.63
CA PHE A 81 -6.30 0.30 -2.36
C PHE A 81 -7.25 0.52 -1.17
N GLN A 82 -8.14 1.49 -1.26
CA GLN A 82 -9.18 1.67 -0.25
C GLN A 82 -10.04 0.42 -0.09
N LYS A 83 -10.48 -0.18 -1.20
CA LYS A 83 -11.27 -1.42 -1.17
C LYS A 83 -10.50 -2.61 -0.60
N TYR A 84 -9.22 -2.71 -0.85
CA TYR A 84 -8.37 -3.70 -0.20
C TYR A 84 -8.42 -3.54 1.33
N ILE A 85 -8.25 -2.32 1.84
CA ILE A 85 -8.28 -2.03 3.28
C ILE A 85 -9.68 -2.30 3.85
N ASP A 86 -10.74 -1.93 3.14
CA ASP A 86 -12.13 -2.20 3.53
C ASP A 86 -12.42 -3.71 3.66
N CYS A 87 -11.69 -4.54 2.91
CA CYS A 87 -11.80 -6.01 2.97
C CYS A 87 -11.06 -6.64 4.16
N LEU A 88 -10.20 -5.90 4.85
CA LEU A 88 -9.56 -6.38 6.07
C LEU A 88 -10.58 -6.37 7.21
N ARG A 89 -11.11 -7.54 7.53
CA ARG A 89 -12.36 -7.74 8.29
C ARG A 89 -12.33 -7.33 9.74
N VAL A 90 -11.14 -7.21 10.32
CA VAL A 90 -10.99 -6.73 11.70
C VAL A 90 -10.80 -5.22 11.67
N GLY A 91 -11.56 -4.49 12.47
CA GLY A 91 -11.65 -3.04 12.41
C GLY A 91 -10.38 -2.27 12.79
N GLY A 92 -10.45 -0.94 12.65
CA GLY A 92 -9.38 -0.01 13.02
C GLY A 92 -8.32 0.21 11.94
N ASN A 93 -8.40 -0.49 10.81
CA ASN A 93 -7.53 -0.23 9.66
C ASN A 93 -7.96 1.03 8.92
N ARG A 94 -7.00 1.89 8.55
CA ARG A 94 -7.27 3.17 7.88
C ARG A 94 -6.32 3.40 6.73
N PHE A 95 -6.86 3.70 5.56
CA PHE A 95 -6.12 4.36 4.50
C PHE A 95 -6.00 5.84 4.88
N VAL A 96 -4.79 6.30 5.21
CA VAL A 96 -4.57 7.63 5.75
C VAL A 96 -4.33 8.64 4.63
N ASP A 97 -3.37 8.35 3.74
CA ASP A 97 -3.02 9.25 2.65
C ASP A 97 -2.25 8.55 1.53
N SER A 98 -2.12 9.23 0.41
CA SER A 98 -1.36 8.79 -0.75
C SER A 98 -0.44 9.87 -1.29
N ILE A 99 0.76 9.48 -1.70
CA ILE A 99 1.69 10.34 -2.41
C ILE A 99 1.76 9.87 -3.86
N LEU A 100 1.45 10.79 -4.77
CA LEU A 100 1.29 10.52 -6.19
C LEU A 100 2.38 11.27 -6.97
N GLY A 101 3.30 10.55 -7.59
CA GLY A 101 4.30 11.10 -8.50
C GLY A 101 3.79 11.10 -9.93
N PHE A 102 3.38 12.27 -10.41
CA PHE A 102 2.89 12.46 -11.79
C PHE A 102 4.06 12.61 -12.77
N GLN A 103 3.84 12.27 -14.06
CA GLN A 103 4.81 12.44 -15.13
C GLN A 103 6.18 11.80 -14.85
N THR A 104 6.19 10.71 -14.11
CA THR A 104 7.40 10.01 -13.69
C THR A 104 7.62 8.76 -14.54
N GLY A 105 8.14 8.95 -15.75
CA GLY A 105 8.40 7.85 -16.70
C GLY A 105 9.87 7.47 -16.83
N ASN A 106 10.77 8.37 -16.46
CA ASN A 106 12.21 8.16 -16.55
C ASN A 106 12.83 8.18 -15.15
N LYS A 107 14.07 7.70 -15.10
CA LYS A 107 14.89 7.82 -13.90
C LYS A 107 14.97 9.30 -13.48
N ASP A 108 14.90 9.54 -12.20
CA ASP A 108 15.03 10.86 -11.57
C ASP A 108 13.89 11.87 -11.87
N ASP A 109 12.86 11.49 -12.63
CA ASP A 109 11.71 12.37 -12.85
C ASP A 109 10.99 12.73 -11.56
N ILE A 110 11.00 11.86 -10.56
CA ILE A 110 10.39 12.10 -9.25
C ILE A 110 11.01 13.31 -8.53
N GLU A 111 12.27 13.61 -8.77
CA GLU A 111 12.98 14.76 -8.18
C GLU A 111 12.46 16.10 -8.71
N LYS A 112 11.78 16.09 -9.85
CA LYS A 112 11.16 17.27 -10.46
C LYS A 112 9.76 17.55 -9.94
N THR A 113 9.26 16.70 -9.05
CA THR A 113 7.93 16.79 -8.46
C THR A 113 8.01 17.24 -6.99
N ASP A 114 6.88 17.62 -6.43
CA ASP A 114 6.74 17.91 -4.99
C ASP A 114 6.53 16.64 -4.13
N SER A 115 6.55 15.46 -4.76
CA SER A 115 6.19 14.21 -4.11
C SER A 115 7.15 13.82 -2.98
N ILE A 116 8.46 14.10 -3.14
CA ILE A 116 9.46 13.83 -2.10
C ILE A 116 9.20 14.72 -0.88
N GLU A 117 8.93 16.00 -1.09
CA GLU A 117 8.61 16.94 -0.01
C GLU A 117 7.32 16.54 0.72
N LYS A 118 6.27 16.17 -0.04
CA LYS A 118 5.01 15.65 0.52
C LYS A 118 5.25 14.40 1.37
N ALA A 119 6.03 13.45 0.87
CA ALA A 119 6.37 12.23 1.60
C ALA A 119 7.08 12.54 2.92
N TYR A 120 8.02 13.47 2.91
CA TYR A 120 8.75 13.90 4.09
C TYR A 120 7.84 14.58 5.13
N ASN A 121 6.92 15.44 4.68
CA ASN A 121 5.98 16.13 5.57
C ASN A 121 5.00 15.15 6.20
N ILE A 122 4.43 14.22 5.42
CA ILE A 122 3.57 13.15 5.95
C ILE A 122 4.33 12.30 6.97
N ALA A 123 5.57 11.92 6.67
CA ALA A 123 6.38 11.12 7.60
C ALA A 123 6.60 11.81 8.96
N LYS A 124 6.75 13.15 8.97
CA LYS A 124 6.86 13.92 10.23
C LYS A 124 5.58 13.93 11.05
N GLU A 125 4.41 13.84 10.39
CA GLU A 125 3.11 13.83 11.06
C GLU A 125 2.75 12.46 11.62
N ILE A 126 3.43 11.39 11.18
CA ILE A 126 3.24 10.04 11.71
C ILE A 126 3.77 10.02 13.14
N LYS A 127 2.87 10.25 14.08
CA LYS A 127 3.14 10.04 15.51
C LYS A 127 2.94 8.56 15.80
N ILE A 128 4.03 7.83 15.91
CA ILE A 128 4.01 6.50 16.50
C ILE A 128 3.82 6.75 17.99
N ASN A 129 2.61 6.60 18.49
CA ASN A 129 2.40 6.59 19.94
C ASN A 129 3.13 5.35 20.46
N GLU A 130 4.20 5.59 21.17
CA GLU A 130 4.91 4.59 21.96
C GLU A 130 4.00 3.94 23.00
#